data_5824d3159667f0b57649a2f5d692d632
#
_entry.id   5824d3159667f0b57649a2f5d692d632
#
_cell.length_a   1.000
_cell.length_b   1.000
_cell.length_c   1.000
_cell.angle_alpha   90.00
_cell.angle_beta   90.00
_cell.angle_gamma   90.00
#
_symmetry.space_group_name_H-M   'P 1'
#
loop_
_entity.id
_entity.type
_entity.pdbx_description
1 polymer ?
#
loop_
_entity_poly.entity_id
_entity_poly.type
_entity_poly.pdbx_seq_one_letter_code
_entity_poly.pdbx_strand_id
1 'polypeptide(L)'
;MINIERYNNSFSDEWEQIIQFSNNGTIFHKRKFLSYHPKDRFIDHSLVFYKNNKPFTLLPAAEINESGKKILVSHPGASMGSFVTPSNLSFNDSLELVNQLNIYIEKLNFSGIRITLPPIIYNKRKSNYIDYSLLKNGYKYVKREVSSILFLEDSVEKNVNKFKPSHRQALRKAQRSGLVIKKSDDFNSFYNILKKNLKSRHNVSPTHTVDELLRLNKLFKKDIVLYGAFLEDLMIGGVVNFATNEDVILSFYISHDEEYQEYRPVNLLFYEILKDAISSKFKILDFGIFTVDEEPNMGLAKFKENFGSSGIFRDTLAIYF
;
A
#
# COMPACT_ATOMS: atom_id res chain seq x y z
N MET A 1 -7.03 -24.12 20.22
CA MET A 1 -6.61 -22.94 21.01
C MET A 1 -5.47 -22.25 20.26
N ILE A 2 -5.56 -20.93 20.13
CA ILE A 2 -4.54 -20.09 19.50
C ILE A 2 -3.67 -19.48 20.60
N ASN A 3 -2.35 -19.63 20.48
CA ASN A 3 -1.37 -19.00 21.36
C ASN A 3 -0.67 -17.87 20.62
N ILE A 4 -0.20 -16.84 21.35
CA ILE A 4 0.45 -15.66 20.78
C ILE A 4 1.84 -15.53 21.35
N GLU A 5 2.82 -15.31 20.49
CA GLU A 5 4.19 -14.98 20.86
C GLU A 5 4.62 -13.69 20.17
N ARG A 6 5.46 -12.91 20.85
CA ARG A 6 6.09 -11.75 20.23
C ARG A 6 7.18 -12.23 19.27
N TYR A 7 7.21 -11.61 18.09
CA TYR A 7 8.25 -11.88 17.10
C TYR A 7 9.65 -11.70 17.70
N ASN A 8 10.55 -12.59 17.31
CA ASN A 8 11.98 -12.45 17.49
C ASN A 8 12.73 -12.78 16.19
N ASN A 9 13.99 -12.39 16.11
CA ASN A 9 14.75 -12.49 14.86
C ASN A 9 15.02 -13.94 14.40
N SER A 10 14.96 -14.92 15.30
CA SER A 10 15.12 -16.34 14.92
C SER A 10 13.96 -16.83 14.05
N PHE A 11 12.82 -16.14 14.05
CA PHE A 11 11.62 -16.45 13.28
C PHE A 11 11.58 -15.73 11.91
N SER A 12 12.63 -15.02 11.51
CA SER A 12 12.61 -14.16 10.31
C SER A 12 12.30 -14.92 9.02
N ASP A 13 12.91 -16.09 8.83
CA ASP A 13 12.74 -16.87 7.60
C ASP A 13 11.33 -17.48 7.50
N GLU A 14 10.81 -18.01 8.61
CA GLU A 14 9.42 -18.50 8.68
C GLU A 14 8.41 -17.36 8.46
N TRP A 15 8.68 -16.18 9.00
CA TRP A 15 7.87 -14.98 8.77
C TRP A 15 7.69 -14.67 7.29
N GLU A 16 8.79 -14.62 6.53
CA GLU A 16 8.76 -14.36 5.09
C GLU A 16 8.04 -15.48 4.32
N GLN A 17 8.22 -16.76 4.72
CA GLN A 17 7.52 -17.89 4.12
C GLN A 17 6.00 -17.80 4.34
N ILE A 18 5.56 -17.48 5.57
CA ILE A 18 4.12 -17.32 5.85
C ILE A 18 3.53 -16.21 4.98
N ILE A 19 4.20 -15.06 4.83
CA ILE A 19 3.74 -13.98 3.96
C ILE A 19 3.58 -14.47 2.52
N GLN A 20 4.57 -15.18 2.00
CA GLN A 20 4.57 -15.65 0.61
C GLN A 20 3.37 -16.56 0.30
N PHE A 21 3.00 -17.46 1.22
CA PHE A 21 1.92 -18.42 1.02
C PHE A 21 0.57 -17.96 1.59
N SER A 22 0.52 -16.80 2.21
CA SER A 22 -0.70 -16.26 2.81
C SER A 22 -1.73 -15.83 1.78
N ASN A 23 -2.95 -15.58 2.29
CA ASN A 23 -4.06 -15.04 1.50
C ASN A 23 -3.87 -13.57 1.11
N ASN A 24 -3.29 -12.78 2.02
CA ASN A 24 -3.28 -11.31 1.95
C ASN A 24 -1.91 -10.69 2.24
N GLY A 25 -0.85 -11.49 2.16
CA GLY A 25 0.51 -11.00 2.34
C GLY A 25 0.88 -9.97 1.28
N THR A 26 1.54 -8.91 1.73
CA THR A 26 2.06 -7.84 0.88
C THR A 26 3.48 -7.48 1.26
N ILE A 27 4.14 -6.68 0.43
CA ILE A 27 5.45 -6.10 0.73
C ILE A 27 5.47 -5.40 2.11
N PHE A 28 4.36 -4.78 2.53
CA PHE A 28 4.24 -4.03 3.78
C PHE A 28 4.30 -4.91 5.03
N HIS A 29 4.05 -6.21 4.91
CA HIS A 29 4.13 -7.17 6.01
C HIS A 29 5.53 -7.77 6.19
N LYS A 30 6.42 -7.61 5.19
CA LYS A 30 7.76 -8.20 5.19
C LYS A 30 8.68 -7.53 6.22
N ARG A 31 9.45 -8.32 6.97
CA ARG A 31 10.46 -7.82 7.91
C ARG A 31 11.45 -6.90 7.23
N LYS A 32 11.85 -7.27 6.01
CA LYS A 32 12.73 -6.47 5.16
C LYS A 32 12.14 -5.09 4.85
N PHE A 33 10.81 -4.98 4.63
CA PHE A 33 10.14 -3.68 4.46
C PHE A 33 10.14 -2.90 5.78
N LEU A 34 9.73 -3.52 6.87
CA LEU A 34 9.65 -2.84 8.16
C LEU A 34 11.03 -2.33 8.65
N SER A 35 12.13 -2.92 8.16
CA SER A 35 13.51 -2.54 8.51
C SER A 35 14.05 -1.30 7.77
N TYR A 36 13.33 -0.72 6.79
CA TYR A 36 13.84 0.47 6.10
C TYR A 36 13.81 1.73 6.96
N HIS A 37 12.93 1.76 7.96
CA HIS A 37 12.83 2.89 8.88
C HIS A 37 14.13 3.12 9.64
N PRO A 38 14.39 4.36 10.08
CA PRO A 38 15.46 4.63 11.02
C PRO A 38 15.37 3.70 12.23
N LYS A 39 16.53 3.25 12.72
CA LYS A 39 16.62 2.44 13.93
C LYS A 39 15.94 3.20 15.07
N ASP A 40 15.18 2.49 15.88
CA ASP A 40 14.48 3.04 17.04
C ASP A 40 13.29 3.99 16.75
N ARG A 41 12.87 4.13 15.47
CA ARG A 41 11.66 4.90 15.12
C ARG A 41 10.39 4.26 15.67
N PHE A 42 10.34 2.93 15.74
CA PHE A 42 9.21 2.17 16.24
C PHE A 42 9.67 1.09 17.22
N ILE A 43 8.92 0.89 18.29
CA ILE A 43 9.10 -0.25 19.19
C ILE A 43 8.35 -1.43 18.58
N ASP A 44 9.07 -2.34 17.93
CA ASP A 44 8.48 -3.52 17.28
C ASP A 44 7.75 -4.40 18.31
N HIS A 45 6.49 -4.64 18.07
CA HIS A 45 5.63 -5.56 18.81
C HIS A 45 4.85 -6.46 17.86
N SER A 46 5.51 -6.90 16.81
CA SER A 46 4.92 -7.85 15.86
C SER A 46 4.65 -9.18 16.54
N LEU A 47 3.58 -9.85 16.13
CA LEU A 47 3.06 -11.05 16.78
C LEU A 47 3.00 -12.22 15.81
N VAL A 48 3.28 -13.42 16.36
CA VAL A 48 3.08 -14.71 15.71
C VAL A 48 2.01 -15.46 16.47
N PHE A 49 1.00 -15.90 15.74
CA PHE A 49 -0.11 -16.71 16.29
C PHE A 49 0.13 -18.17 15.93
N TYR A 50 0.07 -19.04 16.91
CA TYR A 50 0.26 -20.47 16.76
C TYR A 50 -1.07 -21.20 16.95
N LYS A 51 -1.37 -22.15 16.06
CA LYS A 51 -2.48 -23.07 16.18
C LYS A 51 -1.94 -24.50 16.17
N ASN A 52 -2.25 -25.29 17.20
CA ASN A 52 -1.71 -26.64 17.37
C ASN A 52 -0.17 -26.68 17.29
N ASN A 53 0.48 -25.75 17.95
CA ASN A 53 1.95 -25.54 18.00
C ASN A 53 2.60 -25.29 16.61
N LYS A 54 1.82 -24.88 15.62
CA LYS A 54 2.35 -24.46 14.30
C LYS A 54 2.03 -23.00 14.05
N PRO A 55 2.98 -22.23 13.48
CA PRO A 55 2.72 -20.87 13.06
C PRO A 55 1.51 -20.83 12.12
N PHE A 56 0.57 -19.91 12.38
CA PHE A 56 -0.72 -19.89 11.70
C PHE A 56 -1.02 -18.53 11.06
N THR A 57 -0.74 -17.46 11.79
CA THR A 57 -1.06 -16.08 11.37
C THR A 57 -0.02 -15.13 11.96
N LEU A 58 0.25 -14.03 11.26
CA LEU A 58 1.14 -12.97 11.70
C LEU A 58 0.38 -11.67 11.88
N LEU A 59 0.88 -10.80 12.74
CA LEU A 59 0.43 -9.41 12.87
C LEU A 59 1.65 -8.50 12.99
N PRO A 60 2.13 -7.87 11.90
CA PRO A 60 3.11 -6.81 11.99
C PRO A 60 2.55 -5.66 12.82
N ALA A 61 3.22 -5.28 13.90
CA ALA A 61 2.73 -4.24 14.78
C ALA A 61 3.87 -3.53 15.51
N ALA A 62 3.59 -2.33 16.00
CA ALA A 62 4.47 -1.57 16.85
C ALA A 62 3.71 -0.94 18.02
N GLU A 63 4.43 -0.72 19.12
CA GLU A 63 3.93 0.05 20.24
C GLU A 63 4.10 1.54 19.96
N ILE A 64 3.06 2.31 20.20
CA ILE A 64 3.13 3.77 20.19
C ILE A 64 2.58 4.33 21.50
N ASN A 65 3.06 5.51 21.87
CA ASN A 65 2.52 6.26 23.00
C ASN A 65 1.71 7.44 22.47
N GLU A 66 0.41 7.43 22.74
CA GLU A 66 -0.50 8.52 22.39
C GLU A 66 -1.02 9.13 23.69
N SER A 67 -0.56 10.34 24.01
CA SER A 67 -0.99 11.08 25.21
C SER A 67 -0.87 10.26 26.51
N GLY A 68 0.24 9.54 26.67
CA GLY A 68 0.49 8.69 27.83
C GLY A 68 -0.15 7.31 27.80
N LYS A 69 -0.91 7.00 26.75
CA LYS A 69 -1.55 5.69 26.54
C LYS A 69 -0.72 4.82 25.60
N LYS A 70 -0.48 3.59 26.00
CA LYS A 70 0.23 2.59 25.19
C LYS A 70 -0.75 1.94 24.23
N ILE A 71 -0.57 2.13 22.92
CA ILE A 71 -1.43 1.59 21.87
C ILE A 71 -0.62 0.63 20.99
N LEU A 72 -1.21 -0.51 20.64
CA LEU A 72 -0.67 -1.38 19.58
C LEU A 72 -1.20 -0.93 18.22
N VAL A 73 -0.31 -0.69 17.25
CA VAL A 73 -0.70 -0.28 15.90
C VAL A 73 -0.16 -1.25 14.88
N SER A 74 -0.99 -1.75 13.98
CA SER A 74 -0.60 -2.60 12.86
C SER A 74 -0.16 -1.77 11.67
N HIS A 75 0.95 -1.68 11.31
CA HIS A 75 2.26 -1.15 11.64
C HIS A 75 2.32 0.33 11.21
N PRO A 76 2.69 1.28 12.04
CA PRO A 76 2.56 2.72 11.76
C PRO A 76 3.48 3.21 10.63
N GLY A 77 4.48 2.42 10.24
CA GLY A 77 5.38 2.72 9.13
C GLY A 77 5.01 2.04 7.81
N ALA A 78 3.80 1.51 7.68
CA ALA A 78 3.31 0.83 6.48
C ALA A 78 1.96 1.38 6.02
N SER A 79 1.67 1.30 4.72
CA SER A 79 0.40 1.79 4.18
C SER A 79 -0.81 0.99 4.65
N MET A 80 -0.59 -0.27 5.02
CA MET A 80 -1.57 -1.21 5.53
C MET A 80 -0.85 -2.29 6.34
N GLY A 81 -1.58 -2.96 7.21
CA GLY A 81 -1.05 -4.01 8.05
C GLY A 81 -2.09 -5.11 8.26
N SER A 82 -2.55 -5.32 9.52
CA SER A 82 -3.52 -6.34 9.89
C SER A 82 -2.93 -7.75 9.95
N PHE A 83 -3.79 -8.72 10.20
CA PHE A 83 -3.43 -10.13 10.22
C PHE A 83 -3.02 -10.62 8.83
N VAL A 84 -1.87 -11.30 8.75
CA VAL A 84 -1.47 -12.08 7.57
C VAL A 84 -2.03 -13.48 7.75
N THR A 85 -3.04 -13.83 6.98
CA THR A 85 -3.85 -15.02 7.20
C THR A 85 -3.63 -16.11 6.15
N PRO A 86 -3.80 -17.39 6.48
CA PRO A 86 -3.79 -18.45 5.48
C PRO A 86 -5.01 -18.36 4.55
N SER A 87 -4.88 -18.90 3.34
CA SER A 87 -5.96 -18.88 2.34
C SER A 87 -7.21 -19.64 2.77
N ASN A 88 -7.08 -20.61 3.67
CA ASN A 88 -8.15 -21.44 4.19
C ASN A 88 -8.63 -21.01 5.59
N LEU A 89 -8.36 -19.77 6.00
CA LEU A 89 -8.86 -19.25 7.29
C LEU A 89 -10.35 -19.55 7.44
N SER A 90 -10.72 -20.24 8.53
CA SER A 90 -12.12 -20.48 8.86
C SER A 90 -12.72 -19.29 9.59
N PHE A 91 -14.06 -19.18 9.57
CA PHE A 91 -14.76 -18.14 10.31
C PHE A 91 -14.53 -18.25 11.83
N ASN A 92 -14.56 -19.50 12.34
CA ASN A 92 -14.29 -19.74 13.76
C ASN A 92 -12.86 -19.33 14.17
N ASP A 93 -11.86 -19.65 13.34
CA ASP A 93 -10.48 -19.25 13.60
C ASP A 93 -10.32 -17.72 13.57
N SER A 94 -11.04 -17.03 12.69
CA SER A 94 -10.98 -15.56 12.64
C SER A 94 -11.54 -14.91 13.90
N LEU A 95 -12.61 -15.46 14.47
CA LEU A 95 -13.15 -15.01 15.75
C LEU A 95 -12.17 -15.28 16.91
N GLU A 96 -11.58 -16.49 16.93
CA GLU A 96 -10.61 -16.86 17.96
C GLU A 96 -9.34 -16.00 17.88
N LEU A 97 -8.82 -15.71 16.69
CA LEU A 97 -7.65 -14.82 16.49
C LEU A 97 -7.87 -13.45 17.13
N VAL A 98 -8.99 -12.81 16.86
CA VAL A 98 -9.25 -11.46 17.39
C VAL A 98 -9.51 -11.50 18.88
N ASN A 99 -10.23 -12.50 19.38
CA ASN A 99 -10.47 -12.67 20.81
C ASN A 99 -9.16 -12.88 21.58
N GLN A 100 -8.27 -13.77 21.09
CA GLN A 100 -6.97 -14.01 21.72
C GLN A 100 -6.06 -12.78 21.66
N LEU A 101 -6.12 -12.00 20.58
CA LEU A 101 -5.40 -10.72 20.50
C LEU A 101 -5.87 -9.76 21.61
N ASN A 102 -7.18 -9.60 21.80
CA ASN A 102 -7.70 -8.73 22.85
C ASN A 102 -7.21 -9.16 24.25
N ILE A 103 -7.33 -10.45 24.58
CA ILE A 103 -6.84 -11.02 25.86
C ILE A 103 -5.33 -10.76 26.03
N TYR A 104 -4.54 -10.95 24.98
CA TYR A 104 -3.09 -10.71 25.01
C TYR A 104 -2.76 -9.25 25.30
N ILE A 105 -3.45 -8.33 24.65
CA ILE A 105 -3.22 -6.88 24.75
C ILE A 105 -3.63 -6.34 26.14
N GLU A 106 -4.80 -6.76 26.65
CA GLU A 106 -5.25 -6.40 27.99
C GLU A 106 -4.27 -6.87 29.06
N LYS A 107 -3.77 -8.12 28.93
CA LYS A 107 -2.76 -8.68 29.87
C LYS A 107 -1.46 -7.88 29.90
N LEU A 108 -1.11 -7.20 28.81
CA LEU A 108 0.10 -6.37 28.71
C LEU A 108 -0.16 -4.88 28.98
N ASN A 109 -1.35 -4.55 29.50
CA ASN A 109 -1.76 -3.19 29.86
C ASN A 109 -1.67 -2.20 28.69
N PHE A 110 -1.99 -2.63 27.47
CA PHE A 110 -2.24 -1.69 26.40
C PHE A 110 -3.61 -1.02 26.59
N SER A 111 -3.69 0.25 26.25
CA SER A 111 -4.94 1.02 26.30
C SER A 111 -5.79 0.86 25.05
N GLY A 112 -5.34 0.12 24.06
CA GLY A 112 -6.08 -0.14 22.82
C GLY A 112 -5.23 -0.71 21.69
N ILE A 113 -5.94 -1.01 20.60
CA ILE A 113 -5.34 -1.50 19.35
C ILE A 113 -5.93 -0.71 18.20
N ARG A 114 -5.09 -0.37 17.21
CA ARG A 114 -5.51 0.22 15.93
C ARG A 114 -4.95 -0.61 14.77
N ILE A 115 -5.83 -1.05 13.86
CA ILE A 115 -5.51 -1.94 12.75
C ILE A 115 -5.96 -1.30 11.45
N THR A 116 -5.03 -1.09 10.50
CA THR A 116 -5.34 -0.64 9.14
C THR A 116 -5.40 -1.86 8.22
N LEU A 117 -6.58 -2.16 7.71
CA LEU A 117 -6.82 -3.33 6.87
C LEU A 117 -6.29 -3.12 5.45
N PRO A 118 -5.67 -4.12 4.82
CA PRO A 118 -5.54 -4.14 3.37
C PRO A 118 -6.94 -4.15 2.73
N PRO A 119 -7.20 -3.32 1.70
CA PRO A 119 -8.40 -3.47 0.90
C PRO A 119 -8.57 -4.91 0.40
N ILE A 120 -9.81 -5.37 0.28
CA ILE A 120 -10.14 -6.77 -0.08
C ILE A 120 -9.50 -7.23 -1.41
N ILE A 121 -9.14 -6.29 -2.29
CA ILE A 121 -8.47 -6.59 -3.55
C ILE A 121 -7.09 -7.24 -3.38
N TYR A 122 -6.45 -7.03 -2.22
CA TYR A 122 -5.15 -7.61 -1.89
C TYR A 122 -5.25 -9.08 -1.44
N ASN A 123 -6.45 -9.58 -1.17
CA ASN A 123 -6.68 -10.97 -0.81
C ASN A 123 -6.75 -11.83 -2.09
N LYS A 124 -6.08 -13.00 -2.09
CA LYS A 124 -6.23 -14.02 -3.14
C LYS A 124 -7.66 -14.59 -3.12
N ARG A 125 -8.07 -15.11 -1.98
CA ARG A 125 -9.45 -15.49 -1.69
C ARG A 125 -10.15 -14.32 -0.99
N LYS A 126 -11.16 -13.71 -1.62
CA LYS A 126 -11.94 -12.59 -1.06
C LYS A 126 -12.70 -13.05 0.18
N SER A 127 -12.43 -12.41 1.33
CA SER A 127 -13.06 -12.75 2.61
C SER A 127 -13.02 -11.55 3.55
N ASN A 128 -14.14 -11.29 4.23
CA ASN A 128 -14.30 -10.29 5.28
C ASN A 128 -14.38 -10.92 6.67
N TYR A 129 -13.82 -12.12 6.86
CA TYR A 129 -13.88 -12.81 8.17
C TYR A 129 -13.14 -12.04 9.26
N ILE A 130 -11.99 -11.45 8.96
CA ILE A 130 -11.25 -10.61 9.91
C ILE A 130 -12.01 -9.33 10.22
N ASP A 131 -12.56 -8.65 9.20
CA ASP A 131 -13.35 -7.42 9.36
C ASP A 131 -14.53 -7.66 10.31
N TYR A 132 -15.29 -8.72 10.04
CA TYR A 132 -16.44 -9.09 10.88
C TYR A 132 -15.99 -9.46 12.30
N SER A 133 -14.89 -10.22 12.43
CA SER A 133 -14.39 -10.66 13.74
C SER A 133 -13.92 -9.49 14.59
N LEU A 134 -13.29 -8.47 13.98
CA LEU A 134 -12.96 -7.22 14.65
C LEU A 134 -14.20 -6.51 15.16
N LEU A 135 -15.21 -6.29 14.31
CA LEU A 135 -16.46 -5.64 14.69
C LEU A 135 -17.18 -6.41 15.80
N LYS A 136 -17.25 -7.73 15.70
CA LYS A 136 -17.89 -8.61 16.70
C LYS A 136 -17.17 -8.52 18.05
N ASN A 137 -15.89 -8.26 18.06
CA ASN A 137 -15.06 -8.10 19.27
C ASN A 137 -14.94 -6.63 19.73
N GLY A 138 -15.83 -5.74 19.30
CA GLY A 138 -15.96 -4.39 19.82
C GLY A 138 -15.14 -3.31 19.09
N TYR A 139 -14.38 -3.68 18.06
CA TYR A 139 -13.69 -2.67 17.25
C TYR A 139 -14.70 -1.81 16.49
N LYS A 140 -14.33 -0.55 16.27
CA LYS A 140 -15.11 0.40 15.47
C LYS A 140 -14.24 0.98 14.35
N TYR A 141 -14.87 1.37 13.27
CA TYR A 141 -14.21 2.17 12.25
C TYR A 141 -13.80 3.51 12.85
N VAL A 142 -12.51 3.82 12.80
CA VAL A 142 -11.95 5.12 13.23
C VAL A 142 -11.46 5.93 12.05
N LYS A 143 -11.33 5.28 10.86
CA LYS A 143 -10.97 5.93 9.61
C LYS A 143 -11.38 5.06 8.44
N ARG A 144 -12.02 5.67 7.42
CA ARG A 144 -12.41 5.03 6.17
C ARG A 144 -11.94 5.86 4.98
N GLU A 145 -10.83 5.48 4.39
CA GLU A 145 -10.31 6.13 3.20
C GLU A 145 -10.78 5.42 1.93
N VAL A 146 -10.83 6.15 0.82
CA VAL A 146 -11.16 5.59 -0.48
C VAL A 146 -9.92 5.53 -1.36
N SER A 147 -9.51 4.33 -1.76
CA SER A 147 -8.49 4.09 -2.77
C SER A 147 -9.11 3.93 -4.15
N SER A 148 -8.47 4.47 -5.17
CA SER A 148 -8.89 4.32 -6.56
C SER A 148 -8.20 3.13 -7.19
N ILE A 149 -8.96 2.17 -7.70
CA ILE A 149 -8.44 0.96 -8.31
C ILE A 149 -8.91 0.78 -9.76
N LEU A 150 -8.05 0.21 -10.58
CA LEU A 150 -8.37 -0.22 -11.93
C LEU A 150 -8.15 -1.74 -12.03
N PHE A 151 -9.21 -2.49 -12.28
CA PHE A 151 -9.10 -3.89 -12.67
C PHE A 151 -8.55 -3.98 -14.09
N LEU A 152 -7.45 -4.72 -14.27
CA LEU A 152 -6.76 -4.81 -15.54
C LEU A 152 -7.41 -5.86 -16.44
N GLU A 153 -7.55 -5.50 -17.71
CA GLU A 153 -7.88 -6.41 -18.81
C GLU A 153 -6.60 -7.04 -19.39
N ASP A 154 -6.78 -8.03 -20.22
CA ASP A 154 -5.70 -8.81 -20.84
C ASP A 154 -4.91 -8.06 -21.94
N SER A 155 -5.39 -6.90 -22.37
CA SER A 155 -4.70 -6.06 -23.38
C SER A 155 -4.66 -4.59 -22.98
N VAL A 156 -3.62 -3.90 -23.44
CA VAL A 156 -3.43 -2.47 -23.19
C VAL A 156 -4.59 -1.66 -23.80
N GLU A 157 -5.04 -2.06 -24.99
CA GLU A 157 -6.14 -1.39 -25.70
C GLU A 157 -7.44 -1.43 -24.88
N LYS A 158 -7.82 -2.60 -24.35
CA LYS A 158 -9.00 -2.73 -23.49
C LYS A 158 -8.92 -1.84 -22.26
N ASN A 159 -7.75 -1.72 -21.64
CA ASN A 159 -7.54 -0.85 -20.49
C ASN A 159 -7.60 0.64 -20.88
N VAL A 160 -6.97 1.04 -21.99
CA VAL A 160 -7.04 2.42 -22.50
C VAL A 160 -8.48 2.80 -22.89
N ASN A 161 -9.30 1.85 -23.33
CA ASN A 161 -10.71 2.10 -23.63
C ASN A 161 -11.53 2.46 -22.38
N LYS A 162 -11.08 2.09 -21.17
CA LYS A 162 -11.68 2.54 -19.89
C LYS A 162 -11.38 4.02 -19.58
N PHE A 163 -10.34 4.60 -20.18
CA PHE A 163 -10.02 6.01 -19.96
C PHE A 163 -11.13 6.92 -20.51
N LYS A 164 -11.39 8.01 -19.81
CA LYS A 164 -12.29 9.05 -20.33
C LYS A 164 -11.77 9.61 -21.66
N PRO A 165 -12.65 10.10 -22.56
CA PRO A 165 -12.24 10.61 -23.89
C PRO A 165 -11.11 11.64 -23.85
N SER A 166 -11.13 12.56 -22.87
CA SER A 166 -10.07 13.57 -22.67
C SER A 166 -8.71 12.93 -22.36
N HIS A 167 -8.67 11.83 -21.56
CA HIS A 167 -7.42 11.15 -21.23
C HIS A 167 -6.90 10.31 -22.39
N ARG A 168 -7.80 9.73 -23.20
CA ARG A 168 -7.39 9.09 -24.47
C ARG A 168 -6.81 10.10 -25.48
N GLN A 169 -7.38 11.30 -25.53
CA GLN A 169 -6.83 12.39 -26.37
C GLN A 169 -5.48 12.86 -25.84
N ALA A 170 -5.35 13.04 -24.50
CA ALA A 170 -4.09 13.40 -23.85
C ALA A 170 -3.00 12.36 -24.10
N LEU A 171 -3.34 11.06 -24.03
CA LEU A 171 -2.41 9.97 -24.37
C LEU A 171 -1.91 10.07 -25.82
N ARG A 172 -2.84 10.24 -26.79
CA ARG A 172 -2.43 10.42 -28.21
C ARG A 172 -1.53 11.64 -28.43
N LYS A 173 -1.78 12.74 -27.68
CA LYS A 173 -0.89 13.91 -27.71
C LYS A 173 0.49 13.56 -27.15
N ALA A 174 0.56 12.91 -26.00
CA ALA A 174 1.82 12.51 -25.37
C ALA A 174 2.65 11.55 -26.25
N GLN A 175 2.01 10.59 -26.90
CA GLN A 175 2.68 9.65 -27.83
C GLN A 175 3.35 10.32 -29.04
N ARG A 176 2.95 11.56 -29.38
CA ARG A 176 3.49 12.35 -30.51
C ARG A 176 4.47 13.44 -30.05
N SER A 177 4.69 13.59 -28.77
CA SER A 177 5.42 14.72 -28.17
C SER A 177 6.93 14.51 -28.05
N GLY A 178 7.45 13.35 -28.46
CA GLY A 178 8.87 13.01 -28.30
C GLY A 178 9.25 12.53 -26.89
N LEU A 179 8.28 12.36 -25.99
CA LEU A 179 8.53 11.83 -24.65
C LEU A 179 8.99 10.38 -24.71
N VAL A 180 9.97 10.06 -23.86
CA VAL A 180 10.44 8.69 -23.63
C VAL A 180 10.12 8.29 -22.19
N ILE A 181 9.44 7.14 -22.01
CA ILE A 181 9.22 6.54 -20.69
C ILE A 181 10.21 5.41 -20.50
N LYS A 182 10.92 5.43 -19.39
CA LYS A 182 11.86 4.36 -19.00
C LYS A 182 11.88 4.13 -17.49
N LYS A 183 12.21 2.90 -17.08
CA LYS A 183 12.55 2.61 -15.68
C LYS A 183 13.84 3.34 -15.35
N SER A 184 13.89 3.98 -14.19
CA SER A 184 15.00 4.85 -13.80
C SER A 184 15.37 4.62 -12.34
N ASP A 185 16.65 4.82 -12.03
CA ASP A 185 17.16 4.86 -10.67
C ASP A 185 17.38 6.31 -10.17
N ASP A 186 17.04 7.31 -10.99
CA ASP A 186 17.16 8.73 -10.64
C ASP A 186 15.97 9.18 -9.76
N PHE A 187 15.94 8.65 -8.55
CA PHE A 187 14.97 9.06 -7.54
C PHE A 187 15.18 10.50 -7.08
N ASN A 188 16.39 11.06 -7.22
CA ASN A 188 16.65 12.45 -6.83
C ASN A 188 15.90 13.44 -7.72
N SER A 189 15.99 13.31 -9.04
CA SER A 189 15.25 14.16 -9.98
C SER A 189 13.75 14.03 -9.77
N PHE A 190 13.23 12.80 -9.64
CA PHE A 190 11.82 12.56 -9.36
C PHE A 190 11.39 13.20 -8.02
N TYR A 191 12.20 13.04 -6.97
CA TYR A 191 11.88 13.57 -5.64
C TYR A 191 11.78 15.10 -5.63
N ASN A 192 12.63 15.79 -6.40
CA ASN A 192 12.57 17.25 -6.56
C ASN A 192 11.23 17.68 -7.20
N ILE A 193 10.79 16.98 -8.26
CA ILE A 193 9.48 17.21 -8.89
C ILE A 193 8.35 16.96 -7.88
N LEU A 194 8.39 15.83 -7.17
CA LEU A 194 7.39 15.47 -6.17
C LEU A 194 7.29 16.52 -5.05
N LYS A 195 8.43 16.94 -4.51
CA LYS A 195 8.50 17.94 -3.44
C LYS A 195 7.95 19.30 -3.89
N LYS A 196 8.33 19.77 -5.12
CA LYS A 196 7.81 20.99 -5.72
C LYS A 196 6.29 20.97 -5.79
N ASN A 197 5.70 19.88 -6.29
CA ASN A 197 4.26 19.72 -6.44
C ASN A 197 3.51 19.61 -5.11
N LEU A 198 3.99 18.83 -4.16
CA LEU A 198 3.33 18.69 -2.86
C LEU A 198 3.36 20.00 -2.08
N LYS A 199 4.46 20.73 -2.15
CA LYS A 199 4.57 22.05 -1.51
C LYS A 199 3.61 23.07 -2.15
N SER A 200 3.57 23.15 -3.48
CA SER A 200 2.73 24.14 -4.19
C SER A 200 1.23 23.87 -4.07
N ARG A 201 0.80 22.59 -4.09
CA ARG A 201 -0.62 22.23 -4.13
C ARG A 201 -1.24 21.97 -2.77
N HIS A 202 -0.46 21.48 -1.80
CA HIS A 202 -0.99 20.97 -0.53
C HIS A 202 -0.24 21.47 0.70
N ASN A 203 0.85 22.21 0.51
CA ASN A 203 1.75 22.67 1.59
C ASN A 203 2.21 21.51 2.51
N VAL A 204 2.41 20.32 1.95
CA VAL A 204 2.89 19.12 2.65
C VAL A 204 4.20 18.60 2.05
N SER A 205 4.91 17.78 2.82
CA SER A 205 6.10 17.07 2.38
C SER A 205 5.77 15.63 2.00
N PRO A 206 6.58 14.97 1.14
CA PRO A 206 6.46 13.54 0.91
C PRO A 206 6.55 12.73 2.20
N THR A 207 5.83 11.61 2.28
CA THR A 207 5.86 10.70 3.44
C THR A 207 7.24 10.10 3.69
N HIS A 208 7.98 9.83 2.62
CA HIS A 208 9.36 9.34 2.68
C HIS A 208 10.34 10.47 2.36
N THR A 209 11.52 10.42 2.96
CA THR A 209 12.69 11.16 2.47
C THR A 209 13.23 10.50 1.20
N VAL A 210 14.09 11.20 0.45
CA VAL A 210 14.72 10.59 -0.72
C VAL A 210 15.61 9.40 -0.34
N ASP A 211 16.30 9.47 0.79
CA ASP A 211 17.15 8.39 1.31
C ASP A 211 16.32 7.15 1.68
N GLU A 212 15.14 7.35 2.26
CA GLU A 212 14.20 6.24 2.53
C GLU A 212 13.72 5.59 1.24
N LEU A 213 13.40 6.37 0.20
CA LEU A 213 13.00 5.84 -1.11
C LEU A 213 14.16 5.08 -1.80
N LEU A 214 15.37 5.62 -1.76
CA LEU A 214 16.56 4.93 -2.27
C LEU A 214 16.84 3.63 -1.54
N ARG A 215 16.69 3.64 -0.20
CA ARG A 215 16.83 2.44 0.63
C ARG A 215 15.76 1.40 0.29
N LEU A 216 14.50 1.81 0.15
CA LEU A 216 13.40 0.94 -0.25
C LEU A 216 13.63 0.32 -1.64
N ASN A 217 14.03 1.12 -2.64
CA ASN A 217 14.37 0.60 -3.97
C ASN A 217 15.54 -0.38 -3.90
N LYS A 218 16.59 -0.09 -3.12
CA LYS A 218 17.73 -1.02 -2.94
C LYS A 218 17.29 -2.35 -2.32
N LEU A 219 16.38 -2.32 -1.33
CA LEU A 219 15.85 -3.51 -0.66
C LEU A 219 14.91 -4.30 -1.57
N PHE A 220 14.17 -3.63 -2.44
CA PHE A 220 13.09 -4.19 -3.27
C PHE A 220 13.25 -3.78 -4.74
N LYS A 221 14.44 -4.01 -5.30
CA LYS A 221 14.81 -3.52 -6.65
C LYS A 221 13.85 -3.95 -7.77
N LYS A 222 13.21 -5.12 -7.62
CA LYS A 222 12.25 -5.63 -8.60
C LYS A 222 10.82 -5.19 -8.32
N ASP A 223 10.51 -4.88 -7.06
CA ASP A 223 9.15 -4.61 -6.62
C ASP A 223 8.86 -3.11 -6.50
N ILE A 224 9.88 -2.28 -6.23
CA ILE A 224 9.74 -0.82 -6.13
C ILE A 224 10.48 -0.17 -7.28
N VAL A 225 9.72 0.31 -8.26
CA VAL A 225 10.24 0.79 -9.54
C VAL A 225 9.78 2.22 -9.80
N LEU A 226 10.71 3.09 -10.16
CA LEU A 226 10.43 4.42 -10.70
C LEU A 226 10.31 4.33 -12.23
N TYR A 227 9.18 4.76 -12.77
CA TYR A 227 8.98 5.06 -14.18
C TYR A 227 9.16 6.56 -14.37
N GLY A 228 10.16 6.99 -15.13
CA GLY A 228 10.41 8.39 -15.47
C GLY A 228 9.93 8.73 -16.87
N ALA A 229 9.33 9.91 -17.01
CA ALA A 229 9.03 10.53 -18.30
C ALA A 229 10.11 11.56 -18.62
N PHE A 230 10.77 11.39 -19.76
CA PHE A 230 11.90 12.21 -20.18
C PHE A 230 11.58 12.95 -21.48
N LEU A 231 11.89 14.23 -21.50
CA LEU A 231 12.00 15.05 -22.70
C LEU A 231 13.49 15.24 -22.93
N GLU A 232 14.03 14.60 -23.97
CA GLU A 232 15.48 14.42 -24.11
C GLU A 232 16.08 13.76 -22.84
N ASP A 233 17.00 14.43 -22.17
CA ASP A 233 17.64 13.93 -20.92
C ASP A 233 16.96 14.45 -19.65
N LEU A 234 16.01 15.37 -19.77
CA LEU A 234 15.34 15.98 -18.62
C LEU A 234 14.15 15.11 -18.16
N MET A 235 14.18 14.66 -16.90
CA MET A 235 13.00 14.04 -16.29
C MET A 235 11.94 15.11 -15.98
N ILE A 236 10.77 15.01 -16.59
CA ILE A 236 9.64 15.95 -16.42
C ILE A 236 8.47 15.35 -15.64
N GLY A 237 8.56 14.10 -15.24
CA GLY A 237 7.55 13.45 -14.41
C GLY A 237 7.92 12.01 -14.12
N GLY A 238 7.19 11.39 -13.21
CA GLY A 238 7.41 9.99 -12.87
C GLY A 238 6.31 9.39 -12.01
N VAL A 239 6.36 8.08 -11.89
CA VAL A 239 5.51 7.27 -11.02
C VAL A 239 6.39 6.25 -10.31
N VAL A 240 6.31 6.22 -8.98
CA VAL A 240 6.92 5.15 -8.18
C VAL A 240 5.86 4.10 -7.89
N ASN A 241 6.06 2.93 -8.46
CA ASN A 241 5.19 1.77 -8.28
C ASN A 241 5.77 0.79 -7.26
N PHE A 242 4.89 0.22 -6.44
CA PHE A 242 5.17 -0.88 -5.54
C PHE A 242 4.40 -2.11 -6.02
N ALA A 243 5.06 -3.14 -6.49
CA ALA A 243 4.48 -4.46 -6.67
C ALA A 243 4.23 -5.03 -5.27
N THR A 244 3.03 -4.82 -4.77
CA THR A 244 2.71 -5.09 -3.36
C THR A 244 2.55 -6.57 -3.08
N ASN A 245 1.98 -7.32 -4.03
CA ASN A 245 1.92 -8.77 -4.09
C ASN A 245 1.86 -9.22 -5.56
N GLU A 246 1.57 -10.47 -5.82
CA GLU A 246 1.53 -11.04 -7.18
C GLU A 246 0.40 -10.49 -8.07
N ASP A 247 -0.65 -9.93 -7.48
CA ASP A 247 -1.85 -9.46 -8.20
C ASP A 247 -1.94 -7.94 -8.31
N VAL A 248 -1.33 -7.17 -7.38
CA VAL A 248 -1.59 -5.73 -7.21
C VAL A 248 -0.32 -4.89 -7.29
N ILE A 249 -0.35 -3.90 -8.19
CA ILE A 249 0.62 -2.79 -8.21
C ILE A 249 -0.02 -1.57 -7.58
N LEU A 250 0.65 -0.96 -6.61
CA LEU A 250 0.28 0.33 -6.03
C LEU A 250 1.14 1.43 -6.63
N SER A 251 0.52 2.40 -7.30
CA SER A 251 1.18 3.65 -7.73
C SER A 251 1.30 4.58 -6.53
N PHE A 252 2.41 4.45 -5.80
CA PHE A 252 2.61 5.09 -4.51
C PHE A 252 2.80 6.61 -4.63
N TYR A 253 3.64 7.04 -5.59
CA TYR A 253 3.84 8.44 -5.92
C TYR A 253 3.61 8.68 -7.40
N ILE A 254 2.87 9.73 -7.72
CA ILE A 254 2.58 10.17 -9.10
C ILE A 254 2.85 11.67 -9.13
N SER A 255 3.78 12.12 -9.95
CA SER A 255 4.09 13.53 -10.06
C SER A 255 4.65 13.91 -11.42
N HIS A 256 4.46 15.16 -11.84
CA HIS A 256 5.09 15.73 -13.02
C HIS A 256 5.40 17.21 -12.78
N ASP A 257 6.34 17.76 -13.50
CA ASP A 257 6.61 19.19 -13.48
C ASP A 257 5.50 19.93 -14.24
N GLU A 258 4.87 20.90 -13.58
CA GLU A 258 3.74 21.68 -14.13
C GLU A 258 4.13 22.51 -15.36
N GLU A 259 5.39 22.92 -15.46
CA GLU A 259 5.93 23.64 -16.62
C GLU A 259 5.85 22.82 -17.90
N TYR A 260 5.84 21.47 -17.77
CA TYR A 260 5.79 20.52 -18.88
C TYR A 260 4.44 19.79 -18.99
N GLN A 261 3.38 20.27 -18.31
CA GLN A 261 2.08 19.59 -18.31
C GLN A 261 1.42 19.48 -19.72
N GLU A 262 1.80 20.35 -20.64
CA GLU A 262 1.31 20.31 -22.01
C GLU A 262 1.70 19.03 -22.77
N TYR A 263 2.83 18.41 -22.41
CA TYR A 263 3.30 17.13 -22.96
C TYR A 263 2.50 15.93 -22.44
N ARG A 264 1.68 16.11 -21.39
CA ARG A 264 0.83 15.06 -20.80
C ARG A 264 1.62 13.84 -20.31
N PRO A 265 2.74 14.02 -19.58
CA PRO A 265 3.66 12.92 -19.26
C PRO A 265 2.97 11.82 -18.45
N VAL A 266 2.06 12.14 -17.53
CA VAL A 266 1.37 11.16 -16.68
C VAL A 266 0.49 10.21 -17.50
N ASN A 267 -0.12 10.67 -18.61
CA ASN A 267 -0.92 9.80 -19.47
C ASN A 267 -0.05 8.75 -20.18
N LEU A 268 1.15 9.12 -20.63
CA LEU A 268 2.09 8.20 -21.24
C LEU A 268 2.74 7.26 -20.23
N LEU A 269 3.06 7.76 -19.02
CA LEU A 269 3.54 6.95 -17.92
C LEU A 269 2.57 5.80 -17.61
N PHE A 270 1.28 6.10 -17.42
CA PHE A 270 0.30 5.05 -17.14
C PHE A 270 0.08 4.10 -18.32
N TYR A 271 0.21 4.57 -19.56
CA TYR A 271 0.18 3.67 -20.73
C TYR A 271 1.32 2.64 -20.69
N GLU A 272 2.55 3.06 -20.41
CA GLU A 272 3.70 2.15 -20.31
C GLU A 272 3.64 1.27 -19.04
N ILE A 273 3.17 1.81 -17.93
CA ILE A 273 2.94 1.03 -16.70
C ILE A 273 1.90 -0.07 -16.95
N LEU A 274 0.82 0.21 -17.68
CA LEU A 274 -0.19 -0.80 -18.04
C LEU A 274 0.41 -1.91 -18.91
N LYS A 275 1.27 -1.57 -19.89
CA LYS A 275 1.97 -2.57 -20.70
C LYS A 275 2.78 -3.53 -19.83
N ASP A 276 3.59 -2.98 -18.94
CA ASP A 276 4.42 -3.76 -18.04
C ASP A 276 3.59 -4.58 -17.03
N ALA A 277 2.53 -3.99 -16.49
CA ALA A 277 1.64 -4.66 -15.55
C ALA A 277 0.95 -5.88 -16.18
N ILE A 278 0.42 -5.72 -17.40
CA ILE A 278 -0.24 -6.81 -18.14
C ILE A 278 0.76 -7.90 -18.50
N SER A 279 1.94 -7.53 -19.01
CA SER A 279 3.00 -8.49 -19.37
C SER A 279 3.48 -9.29 -18.15
N SER A 280 3.48 -8.66 -16.98
CA SER A 280 3.83 -9.27 -15.69
C SER A 280 2.65 -9.95 -15.00
N LYS A 281 1.48 -10.03 -15.65
CA LYS A 281 0.26 -10.70 -15.16
C LYS A 281 -0.35 -10.12 -13.90
N PHE A 282 -0.09 -8.86 -13.59
CA PHE A 282 -0.84 -8.16 -12.55
C PHE A 282 -2.30 -8.01 -12.94
N LYS A 283 -3.18 -8.05 -11.95
CA LYS A 283 -4.64 -7.99 -12.15
C LYS A 283 -5.22 -6.63 -11.80
N ILE A 284 -4.54 -5.86 -10.96
CA ILE A 284 -5.07 -4.64 -10.38
C ILE A 284 -3.97 -3.58 -10.31
N LEU A 285 -4.31 -2.36 -10.75
CA LEU A 285 -3.55 -1.16 -10.51
C LEU A 285 -4.29 -0.33 -9.44
N ASP A 286 -3.67 -0.16 -8.28
CA ASP A 286 -4.15 0.71 -7.20
C ASP A 286 -3.46 2.07 -7.32
N PHE A 287 -4.25 3.12 -7.60
CA PHE A 287 -3.76 4.50 -7.65
C PHE A 287 -3.60 5.14 -6.26
N GLY A 288 -3.85 4.39 -5.19
CA GLY A 288 -3.86 4.89 -3.84
C GLY A 288 -5.09 5.74 -3.48
N ILE A 289 -5.11 6.22 -2.24
CA ILE A 289 -6.22 6.98 -1.70
C ILE A 289 -6.34 8.38 -2.35
N PHE A 290 -7.57 8.90 -2.37
CA PHE A 290 -7.85 10.30 -2.71
C PHE A 290 -8.60 11.04 -1.59
N THR A 291 -8.76 10.40 -0.45
CA THR A 291 -9.27 11.00 0.78
C THR A 291 -8.15 11.07 1.81
N VAL A 292 -8.21 12.06 2.71
CA VAL A 292 -7.31 12.20 3.86
C VAL A 292 -8.15 12.58 5.05
N ASP A 293 -8.12 11.75 6.10
CA ASP A 293 -8.98 11.90 7.28
C ASP A 293 -10.46 12.04 6.90
N GLU A 294 -10.88 11.17 5.96
CA GLU A 294 -12.22 11.07 5.36
C GLU A 294 -12.61 12.26 4.45
N GLU A 295 -11.79 13.31 4.38
CA GLU A 295 -12.03 14.47 3.50
C GLU A 295 -11.58 14.17 2.06
N PRO A 296 -12.46 14.31 1.05
CA PRO A 296 -12.15 13.98 -0.33
C PRO A 296 -11.37 15.07 -1.05
N ASN A 297 -10.28 14.71 -1.71
CA ASN A 297 -9.65 15.55 -2.71
C ASN A 297 -10.31 15.33 -4.08
N MET A 298 -11.29 16.18 -4.43
CA MET A 298 -12.07 16.04 -5.65
C MET A 298 -11.25 16.13 -6.94
N GLY A 299 -10.17 16.92 -6.93
CA GLY A 299 -9.24 17.01 -8.08
C GLY A 299 -8.50 15.69 -8.30
N LEU A 300 -8.01 15.09 -7.22
CA LEU A 300 -7.32 13.81 -7.24
C LEU A 300 -8.28 12.66 -7.59
N ALA A 301 -9.50 12.66 -7.06
CA ALA A 301 -10.55 11.71 -7.40
C ALA A 301 -10.81 11.73 -8.91
N LYS A 302 -11.14 12.90 -9.46
CA LYS A 302 -11.40 13.10 -10.89
C LYS A 302 -10.22 12.68 -11.76
N PHE A 303 -8.99 13.02 -11.34
CA PHE A 303 -7.78 12.60 -12.05
C PHE A 303 -7.71 11.08 -12.19
N LYS A 304 -7.91 10.34 -11.08
CA LYS A 304 -7.86 8.87 -11.06
C LYS A 304 -9.03 8.24 -11.83
N GLU A 305 -10.24 8.74 -11.64
CA GLU A 305 -11.42 8.31 -12.39
C GLU A 305 -11.28 8.45 -13.90
N ASN A 306 -10.53 9.46 -14.36
CA ASN A 306 -10.27 9.67 -15.77
C ASN A 306 -9.45 8.53 -16.40
N PHE A 307 -8.72 7.74 -15.60
CA PHE A 307 -8.09 6.49 -16.03
C PHE A 307 -9.01 5.27 -15.95
N GLY A 308 -10.30 5.45 -15.63
CA GLY A 308 -11.28 4.36 -15.54
C GLY A 308 -11.27 3.62 -14.20
N SER A 309 -10.68 4.21 -13.16
CA SER A 309 -10.67 3.64 -11.82
C SER A 309 -12.01 3.78 -11.12
N SER A 310 -12.23 2.94 -10.11
CA SER A 310 -13.36 2.98 -9.17
C SER A 310 -12.88 2.98 -7.73
N GLY A 311 -13.74 3.40 -6.80
CA GLY A 311 -13.40 3.49 -5.37
C GLY A 311 -13.53 2.18 -4.62
N ILE A 312 -12.61 1.91 -3.69
CA ILE A 312 -12.70 0.83 -2.70
C ILE A 312 -12.23 1.34 -1.34
N PHE A 313 -12.83 0.85 -0.26
CA PHE A 313 -12.43 1.27 1.07
C PHE A 313 -11.07 0.71 1.49
N ARG A 314 -10.31 1.57 2.21
CA ARG A 314 -9.18 1.20 3.03
C ARG A 314 -9.48 1.65 4.46
N ASP A 315 -9.84 0.69 5.28
CA ASP A 315 -10.40 0.90 6.60
C ASP A 315 -9.36 0.78 7.70
N THR A 316 -9.50 1.61 8.72
CA THR A 316 -8.81 1.47 10.00
C THR A 316 -9.84 1.28 11.09
N LEU A 317 -9.68 0.18 11.85
CA LEU A 317 -10.52 -0.12 13.00
C LEU A 317 -9.68 -0.02 14.27
N ALA A 318 -10.33 0.35 15.37
CA ALA A 318 -9.70 0.40 16.68
C ALA A 318 -10.65 -0.06 17.78
N ILE A 319 -10.06 -0.54 18.86
CA ILE A 319 -10.70 -0.73 20.16
C ILE A 319 -9.83 -0.05 21.21
N TYR A 320 -10.47 0.58 22.20
CA TYR A 320 -9.80 1.21 23.34
C TYR A 320 -10.43 0.66 24.62
N PHE A 321 -9.56 0.38 25.62
CA PHE A 321 -9.92 -0.19 26.92
C PHE A 321 -9.90 0.86 28.02
#